data_bd692f3ec0bd6b9ecfef999030f2e596
#
_entry.id   bd692f3ec0bd6b9ecfef999030f2e596
#
_cell.length_a   1.000
_cell.length_b   1.000
_cell.length_c   1.000
_cell.angle_alpha   90.00
_cell.angle_beta   90.00
_cell.angle_gamma   90.00
#
_symmetry.space_group_name_H-M   'P 1'
#
loop_
_entity.id
_entity.type
_entity.pdbx_description
1 polymer ?
#
loop_
_entity_poly.entity_id
_entity_poly.type
_entity_poly.pdbx_seq_one_letter_code
_entity_poly.pdbx_strand_id
1 'polypeptide(L)'
;MANSLPEDPCRPALSGTAEGWRQTHLGRLMGHALRRFDARVLSLMANDVAVPLALSNLAARSQVGAAHIHITRHLAHGGSRLTELAQSAGMSKQAMGDLVDQCEAWGLITREADPHDKRARRVVFTATGLLWLEAFKQAVARAEAEFSQAVGQDVATVVTLGLEAYAGGYEG
;
A
#
# COMPACT_ATOMS: atom_id res chain seq x y z
N MET A 1 -27.90 -9.78 45.09
CA MET A 1 -26.76 -10.69 44.89
C MET A 1 -26.18 -10.40 43.52
N ALA A 2 -25.10 -9.61 43.47
CA ALA A 2 -24.45 -9.25 42.23
C ALA A 2 -23.47 -10.37 41.84
N ASN A 3 -23.69 -10.94 40.66
CA ASN A 3 -22.89 -12.02 40.11
C ASN A 3 -21.69 -11.41 39.41
N SER A 4 -20.56 -11.37 40.08
CA SER A 4 -19.27 -10.95 39.47
C SER A 4 -18.75 -12.11 38.64
N LEU A 5 -18.69 -11.90 37.31
CA LEU A 5 -17.99 -12.81 36.41
C LEU A 5 -16.49 -12.81 36.72
N PRO A 6 -15.80 -13.95 36.67
CA PRO A 6 -14.37 -14.00 36.92
C PRO A 6 -13.59 -13.27 35.82
N GLU A 7 -12.59 -12.49 36.23
CA GLU A 7 -11.68 -11.80 35.31
C GLU A 7 -10.88 -12.85 34.51
N ASP A 8 -10.89 -12.70 33.18
CA ASP A 8 -10.15 -13.53 32.24
C ASP A 8 -8.65 -13.23 32.36
N PRO A 9 -7.80 -14.20 32.82
CA PRO A 9 -6.37 -13.98 33.02
C PRO A 9 -5.56 -13.81 31.74
N CYS A 10 -6.19 -13.92 30.56
CA CYS A 10 -5.54 -13.81 29.25
C CYS A 10 -5.72 -12.43 28.60
N ARG A 11 -6.35 -11.48 29.29
CA ARG A 11 -6.44 -10.12 28.78
C ARG A 11 -5.16 -9.36 29.10
N PRO A 12 -4.33 -9.00 28.09
CA PRO A 12 -3.17 -8.16 28.35
C PRO A 12 -3.66 -6.87 29.01
N ALA A 13 -3.14 -6.56 30.18
CA ALA A 13 -3.47 -5.36 30.94
C ALA A 13 -3.11 -4.13 30.10
N LEU A 14 -4.07 -3.58 29.38
CA LEU A 14 -3.98 -2.25 28.77
C LEU A 14 -4.15 -1.20 29.89
N SER A 15 -3.31 -1.28 30.92
CA SER A 15 -3.14 -0.25 31.93
C SER A 15 -2.34 0.89 31.33
N GLY A 16 -2.90 1.56 30.33
CA GLY A 16 -2.35 2.79 29.80
C GLY A 16 -2.94 3.97 30.56
N THR A 17 -2.09 4.87 31.00
CA THR A 17 -2.44 6.26 31.32
C THR A 17 -3.41 6.80 30.26
N ALA A 18 -4.19 7.85 30.55
CA ALA A 18 -5.19 8.43 29.62
C ALA A 18 -4.64 8.74 28.21
N GLU A 19 -3.31 8.75 28.02
CA GLU A 19 -2.61 8.91 26.75
C GLU A 19 -2.18 7.59 26.10
N GLY A 20 -2.09 6.48 26.82
CA GLY A 20 -1.59 5.20 26.31
C GLY A 20 -2.40 4.62 25.16
N TRP A 21 -3.74 4.83 25.13
CA TRP A 21 -4.60 4.37 24.05
C TRP A 21 -4.21 4.97 22.68
N ARG A 22 -3.67 6.22 22.66
CA ARG A 22 -3.21 6.87 21.42
C ARG A 22 -2.06 6.13 20.77
N GLN A 23 -1.29 5.36 21.53
CA GLN A 23 -0.12 4.64 21.03
C GLN A 23 -0.43 3.19 20.63
N THR A 24 -1.51 2.60 21.17
CA THR A 24 -1.79 1.17 21.05
C THR A 24 -3.07 0.85 20.28
N HIS A 25 -3.87 1.85 19.84
CA HIS A 25 -5.09 1.55 19.10
C HIS A 25 -4.78 0.99 17.70
N LEU A 26 -5.67 0.10 17.22
CA LEU A 26 -5.51 -0.65 15.98
C LEU A 26 -5.18 0.22 14.76
N GLY A 27 -5.90 1.33 14.57
CA GLY A 27 -5.66 2.23 13.41
C GLY A 27 -4.25 2.81 13.37
N ARG A 28 -3.65 3.12 14.55
CA ARG A 28 -2.25 3.56 14.62
C ARG A 28 -1.28 2.43 14.29
N LEU A 29 -1.52 1.22 14.81
CA LEU A 29 -0.68 0.05 14.54
C LEU A 29 -0.72 -0.30 13.06
N MET A 30 -1.91 -0.34 12.43
CA MET A 30 -2.07 -0.57 10.99
C MET A 30 -1.32 0.49 10.16
N GLY A 31 -1.51 1.77 10.47
CA GLY A 31 -0.82 2.85 9.75
C GLY A 31 0.69 2.82 9.94
N HIS A 32 1.19 2.41 11.11
CA HIS A 32 2.62 2.25 11.34
C HIS A 32 3.19 1.04 10.61
N ALA A 33 2.49 -0.08 10.66
CA ALA A 33 2.87 -1.31 9.94
C ALA A 33 2.92 -1.08 8.43
N LEU A 34 1.91 -0.41 7.86
CA LEU A 34 1.86 -0.08 6.44
C LEU A 34 3.06 0.78 6.01
N ARG A 35 3.34 1.87 6.74
CA ARG A 35 4.51 2.73 6.42
C ARG A 35 5.83 1.97 6.47
N ARG A 36 6.00 1.09 7.48
CA ARG A 36 7.20 0.25 7.60
C ARG A 36 7.32 -0.73 6.44
N PHE A 37 6.21 -1.36 6.06
CA PHE A 37 6.14 -2.28 4.93
C PHE A 37 6.48 -1.57 3.62
N ASP A 38 5.88 -0.42 3.34
CA ASP A 38 6.14 0.38 2.13
C ASP A 38 7.60 0.84 2.04
N ALA A 39 8.16 1.31 3.15
CA ALA A 39 9.57 1.69 3.20
C ALA A 39 10.49 0.48 2.94
N ARG A 40 10.12 -0.72 3.42
CA ARG A 40 10.87 -1.94 3.14
C ARG A 40 10.80 -2.34 1.69
N VAL A 41 9.62 -2.31 1.07
CA VAL A 41 9.43 -2.58 -0.36
C VAL A 41 10.31 -1.67 -1.22
N LEU A 42 10.28 -0.35 -0.98
CA LEU A 42 11.14 0.60 -1.70
C LEU A 42 12.63 0.34 -1.49
N SER A 43 13.04 -0.01 -0.26
CA SER A 43 14.42 -0.38 0.05
C SER A 43 14.87 -1.63 -0.71
N LEU A 44 14.00 -2.63 -0.84
CA LEU A 44 14.29 -3.84 -1.62
C LEU A 44 14.46 -3.51 -3.10
N MET A 45 13.59 -2.69 -3.68
CA MET A 45 13.71 -2.24 -5.07
C MET A 45 14.98 -1.42 -5.31
N ALA A 46 15.35 -0.56 -4.38
CA ALA A 46 16.55 0.29 -4.50
C ALA A 46 17.86 -0.52 -4.50
N ASN A 47 17.88 -1.67 -3.82
CA ASN A 47 19.08 -2.49 -3.64
C ASN A 47 19.08 -3.78 -4.48
N ASP A 48 18.08 -4.01 -5.33
CA ASP A 48 18.01 -5.20 -6.17
C ASP A 48 18.78 -4.97 -7.47
N VAL A 49 19.81 -5.79 -7.69
CA VAL A 49 20.65 -5.74 -8.90
C VAL A 49 19.89 -6.12 -10.18
N ALA A 50 18.78 -6.81 -10.09
CA ALA A 50 17.91 -7.16 -11.21
C ALA A 50 17.02 -5.99 -11.65
N VAL A 51 16.84 -4.98 -10.80
CA VAL A 51 16.06 -3.78 -11.13
C VAL A 51 16.93 -2.83 -11.95
N PRO A 52 16.49 -2.35 -13.12
CA PRO A 52 17.23 -1.37 -13.91
C PRO A 52 17.66 -0.16 -13.07
N LEU A 53 18.89 0.32 -13.25
CA LEU A 53 19.51 1.38 -12.45
C LEU A 53 18.63 2.65 -12.37
N ALA A 54 17.94 3.00 -13.45
CA ALA A 54 17.03 4.15 -13.44
C ALA A 54 15.87 3.97 -12.46
N LEU A 55 15.32 2.76 -12.34
CA LEU A 55 14.20 2.43 -11.45
C LEU A 55 14.68 2.25 -10.01
N SER A 56 15.84 1.62 -9.78
CA SER A 56 16.41 1.50 -8.43
C SER A 56 16.78 2.87 -7.86
N ASN A 57 17.35 3.76 -8.67
CA ASN A 57 17.60 5.16 -8.29
C ASN A 57 16.30 5.91 -7.98
N LEU A 58 15.22 5.65 -8.72
CA LEU A 58 13.91 6.23 -8.45
C LEU A 58 13.37 5.74 -7.11
N ALA A 59 13.47 4.44 -6.82
CA ALA A 59 13.06 3.86 -5.54
C ALA A 59 13.89 4.39 -4.35
N ALA A 60 15.18 4.68 -4.56
CA ALA A 60 16.07 5.23 -3.53
C ALA A 60 15.82 6.71 -3.21
N ARG A 61 15.15 7.45 -4.11
CA ARG A 61 14.87 8.88 -3.88
C ARG A 61 13.79 9.03 -2.83
N SER A 62 14.01 9.93 -1.87
CA SER A 62 13.01 10.29 -0.86
C SER A 62 11.71 10.89 -1.44
N GLN A 63 11.71 11.25 -2.72
CA GLN A 63 10.56 11.76 -3.45
C GLN A 63 9.55 10.67 -3.81
N VAL A 64 9.98 9.41 -3.98
CA VAL A 64 9.05 8.27 -4.13
C VAL A 64 8.59 7.88 -2.74
N GLY A 65 7.54 8.54 -2.28
CA GLY A 65 6.90 8.23 -1.01
C GLY A 65 5.79 7.20 -1.17
N ALA A 66 5.21 6.79 -0.04
CA ALA A 66 4.07 5.89 0.03
C ALA A 66 2.90 6.31 -0.88
N ALA A 67 2.73 7.62 -1.10
CA ALA A 67 1.69 8.15 -1.99
C ALA A 67 1.83 7.67 -3.45
N HIS A 68 3.05 7.54 -3.97
CA HIS A 68 3.29 7.06 -5.34
C HIS A 68 3.05 5.54 -5.47
N ILE A 69 3.17 4.80 -4.37
CA ILE A 69 2.83 3.39 -4.30
C ILE A 69 1.34 3.16 -4.57
N HIS A 70 0.47 4.13 -4.24
CA HIS A 70 -0.95 4.03 -4.55
C HIS A 70 -1.22 3.84 -6.05
N ILE A 71 -0.48 4.51 -6.93
CA ILE A 71 -0.61 4.30 -8.39
C ILE A 71 -0.24 2.86 -8.74
N THR A 72 0.87 2.35 -8.21
CA THR A 72 1.31 0.97 -8.45
C THR A 72 0.29 -0.07 -7.98
N ARG A 73 -0.39 0.20 -6.85
CA ARG A 73 -1.38 -0.72 -6.27
C ARG A 73 -2.74 -0.67 -6.93
N HIS A 74 -3.16 0.48 -7.41
CA HIS A 74 -4.57 0.72 -7.79
C HIS A 74 -4.78 0.94 -9.29
N LEU A 75 -3.72 1.26 -10.05
CA LEU A 75 -3.83 1.41 -11.49
C LEU A 75 -4.07 0.03 -12.16
N ALA A 76 -5.23 -0.12 -12.79
CA ALA A 76 -5.56 -1.35 -13.50
C ALA A 76 -4.57 -1.60 -14.66
N HIS A 77 -4.29 -2.87 -14.96
CA HIS A 77 -3.36 -3.26 -16.03
C HIS A 77 -3.78 -2.71 -17.40
N GLY A 78 -5.09 -2.64 -17.65
CA GLY A 78 -5.68 -2.04 -18.84
C GLY A 78 -5.78 -0.51 -18.80
N GLY A 79 -5.33 0.13 -17.72
CA GLY A 79 -5.47 1.56 -17.45
C GLY A 79 -6.77 1.90 -16.73
N SER A 80 -6.79 3.06 -16.08
CA SER A 80 -7.93 3.60 -15.33
C SER A 80 -8.15 5.07 -15.65
N ARG A 81 -9.37 5.55 -15.56
CA ARG A 81 -9.63 7.00 -15.53
C ARG A 81 -9.11 7.57 -14.22
N LEU A 82 -8.66 8.84 -14.24
CA LEU A 82 -8.14 9.51 -13.04
C LEU A 82 -9.12 9.46 -11.86
N THR A 83 -10.41 9.59 -12.14
CA THR A 83 -11.48 9.53 -11.11
C THR A 83 -11.62 8.14 -10.50
N GLU A 84 -11.55 7.09 -11.29
CA GLU A 84 -11.60 5.70 -10.84
C GLU A 84 -10.37 5.35 -9.98
N LEU A 85 -9.19 5.78 -10.46
CA LEU A 85 -7.93 5.58 -9.73
C LEU A 85 -7.93 6.31 -8.38
N ALA A 86 -8.43 7.55 -8.33
CA ALA A 86 -8.56 8.31 -7.11
C ALA A 86 -9.54 7.66 -6.12
N GLN A 87 -10.68 7.18 -6.61
CA GLN A 87 -11.67 6.46 -5.80
C GLN A 87 -11.10 5.17 -5.23
N SER A 88 -10.46 4.33 -6.05
CA SER A 88 -9.85 3.07 -5.60
C SER A 88 -8.75 3.28 -4.57
N ALA A 89 -8.03 4.41 -4.64
CA ALA A 89 -6.98 4.76 -3.69
C ALA A 89 -7.51 5.52 -2.45
N GLY A 90 -8.81 5.81 -2.36
CA GLY A 90 -9.38 6.60 -1.27
C GLY A 90 -8.86 8.05 -1.24
N MET A 91 -8.50 8.63 -2.39
CA MET A 91 -7.88 9.94 -2.51
C MET A 91 -8.77 10.95 -3.25
N SER A 92 -8.52 12.25 -3.03
CA SER A 92 -9.15 13.26 -3.86
C SER A 92 -8.62 13.22 -5.30
N LYS A 93 -9.45 13.60 -6.28
CA LYS A 93 -9.05 13.68 -7.69
C LYS A 93 -7.84 14.58 -7.90
N GLN A 94 -7.75 15.69 -7.18
CA GLN A 94 -6.62 16.62 -7.27
C GLN A 94 -5.34 15.97 -6.76
N ALA A 95 -5.34 15.40 -5.56
CA ALA A 95 -4.16 14.72 -5.00
C ALA A 95 -3.67 13.57 -5.90
N MET A 96 -4.60 12.77 -6.45
CA MET A 96 -4.25 11.73 -7.42
C MET A 96 -3.71 12.34 -8.72
N GLY A 97 -4.23 13.48 -9.18
CA GLY A 97 -3.73 14.21 -10.34
C GLY A 97 -2.26 14.59 -10.19
N ASP A 98 -1.89 15.16 -9.04
CA ASP A 98 -0.52 15.57 -8.73
C ASP A 98 0.45 14.35 -8.71
N LEU A 99 0.01 13.21 -8.19
CA LEU A 99 0.79 11.97 -8.21
C LEU A 99 0.95 11.40 -9.62
N VAL A 100 -0.11 11.45 -10.43
CA VAL A 100 -0.08 11.03 -11.84
C VAL A 100 0.88 11.91 -12.63
N ASP A 101 0.87 13.24 -12.44
CA ASP A 101 1.80 14.16 -13.10
C ASP A 101 3.27 13.83 -12.76
N GLN A 102 3.57 13.51 -11.51
CA GLN A 102 4.90 13.11 -11.08
C GLN A 102 5.33 11.75 -11.69
N CYS A 103 4.46 10.75 -11.65
CA CYS A 103 4.77 9.44 -12.23
C CYS A 103 4.89 9.49 -13.76
N GLU A 104 4.14 10.37 -14.43
CA GLU A 104 4.27 10.64 -15.87
C GLU A 104 5.62 11.32 -16.18
N ALA A 105 6.03 12.30 -15.37
CA ALA A 105 7.36 12.93 -15.48
C ALA A 105 8.51 11.94 -15.28
N TRP A 106 8.32 10.87 -14.52
CA TRP A 106 9.29 9.79 -14.37
C TRP A 106 9.20 8.74 -15.48
N GLY A 107 8.27 8.87 -16.40
CA GLY A 107 8.08 7.94 -17.51
C GLY A 107 7.47 6.58 -17.10
N LEU A 108 6.86 6.46 -15.92
CA LEU A 108 6.24 5.22 -15.44
C LEU A 108 4.84 5.02 -16.01
N ILE A 109 4.14 6.09 -16.24
CA ILE A 109 2.78 6.11 -16.77
C ILE A 109 2.64 7.16 -17.87
N THR A 110 1.56 7.10 -18.63
CA THR A 110 1.16 8.12 -19.60
C THR A 110 -0.35 8.24 -19.66
N ARG A 111 -0.82 9.34 -20.22
CA ARG A 111 -2.26 9.58 -20.45
C ARG A 111 -2.60 9.34 -21.91
N GLU A 112 -3.44 8.35 -22.16
CA GLU A 112 -3.95 8.00 -23.48
C GLU A 112 -5.42 8.38 -23.65
N ALA A 113 -5.90 8.44 -24.90
CA ALA A 113 -7.34 8.55 -25.18
C ALA A 113 -8.06 7.28 -24.69
N ASP A 114 -9.21 7.45 -24.04
CA ASP A 114 -10.05 6.30 -23.66
C ASP A 114 -10.65 5.68 -24.93
N PRO A 115 -10.50 4.36 -25.16
CA PRO A 115 -11.02 3.69 -26.35
C PRO A 115 -12.55 3.73 -26.45
N HIS A 116 -13.24 3.91 -25.32
CA HIS A 116 -14.69 3.94 -25.24
C HIS A 116 -15.27 5.38 -25.22
N ASP A 117 -14.43 6.38 -24.90
CA ASP A 117 -14.85 7.79 -24.85
C ASP A 117 -13.69 8.69 -25.28
N LYS A 118 -13.71 9.14 -26.53
CA LYS A 118 -12.67 9.99 -27.11
C LYS A 118 -12.46 11.34 -26.39
N ARG A 119 -13.40 11.76 -25.55
CA ARG A 119 -13.30 12.98 -24.72
C ARG A 119 -12.61 12.73 -23.39
N ALA A 120 -12.49 11.46 -22.98
CA ALA A 120 -11.86 11.06 -21.74
C ALA A 120 -10.40 10.65 -21.97
N ARG A 121 -9.60 10.79 -20.92
CA ARG A 121 -8.25 10.25 -20.84
C ARG A 121 -8.18 9.19 -19.77
N ARG A 122 -7.43 8.13 -20.05
CA ARG A 122 -7.07 7.10 -19.06
C ARG A 122 -5.56 7.13 -18.82
N VAL A 123 -5.18 6.80 -17.61
CA VAL A 123 -3.80 6.60 -17.17
C VAL A 123 -3.43 5.15 -17.45
N VAL A 124 -2.30 4.91 -18.08
CA VAL A 124 -1.79 3.57 -18.39
C VAL A 124 -0.32 3.46 -18.03
N PHE A 125 0.17 2.27 -17.71
CA PHE A 125 1.60 2.02 -17.54
C PHE A 125 2.32 2.11 -18.89
N THR A 126 3.51 2.74 -18.90
CA THR A 126 4.46 2.63 -20.00
C THR A 126 5.20 1.29 -19.92
N ALA A 127 6.04 0.98 -20.92
CA ALA A 127 6.93 -0.18 -20.84
C ALA A 127 7.85 -0.11 -19.60
N THR A 128 8.39 1.07 -19.28
CA THR A 128 9.17 1.30 -18.05
C THR A 128 8.33 1.13 -16.78
N GLY A 129 7.07 1.57 -16.81
CA GLY A 129 6.13 1.37 -15.71
C GLY A 129 5.78 -0.09 -15.46
N LEU A 130 5.69 -0.91 -16.51
CA LEU A 130 5.49 -2.35 -16.37
C LEU A 130 6.71 -3.04 -15.74
N LEU A 131 7.93 -2.62 -16.08
CA LEU A 131 9.15 -3.09 -15.42
C LEU A 131 9.17 -2.69 -13.93
N TRP A 132 8.74 -1.46 -13.62
CA TRP A 132 8.56 -1.01 -12.25
C TRP A 132 7.55 -1.87 -11.51
N LEU A 133 6.40 -2.15 -12.10
CA LEU A 133 5.33 -2.96 -11.50
C LEU A 133 5.82 -4.37 -11.18
N GLU A 134 6.60 -5.00 -12.07
CA GLU A 134 7.16 -6.33 -11.82
C GLU A 134 8.20 -6.31 -10.69
N ALA A 135 9.09 -5.31 -10.67
CA ALA A 135 10.05 -5.13 -9.58
C ALA A 135 9.34 -4.88 -8.24
N PHE A 136 8.28 -4.09 -8.25
CA PHE A 136 7.44 -3.84 -7.07
C PHE A 136 6.80 -5.13 -6.55
N LYS A 137 6.21 -5.94 -7.43
CA LYS A 137 5.59 -7.23 -7.09
C LYS A 137 6.61 -8.17 -6.40
N GLN A 138 7.81 -8.26 -6.94
CA GLN A 138 8.86 -9.09 -6.34
C GLN A 138 9.34 -8.56 -4.98
N ALA A 139 9.45 -7.23 -4.85
CA ALA A 139 9.80 -6.60 -3.59
C ALA A 139 8.71 -6.80 -2.52
N VAL A 140 7.43 -6.74 -2.90
CA VAL A 140 6.29 -7.06 -2.02
C VAL A 140 6.40 -8.50 -1.52
N ALA A 141 6.57 -9.47 -2.40
CA ALA A 141 6.68 -10.89 -2.00
C ALA A 141 7.85 -11.13 -1.02
N ARG A 142 8.98 -10.45 -1.22
CA ARG A 142 10.11 -10.51 -0.28
C ARG A 142 9.78 -9.87 1.07
N ALA A 143 9.12 -8.71 1.07
CA ALA A 143 8.72 -8.03 2.30
C ALA A 143 7.69 -8.84 3.11
N GLU A 144 6.76 -9.54 2.44
CA GLU A 144 5.80 -10.47 3.04
C GLU A 144 6.50 -11.67 3.67
N ALA A 145 7.50 -12.25 2.98
CA ALA A 145 8.30 -13.34 3.52
C ALA A 145 9.08 -12.90 4.77
N GLU A 146 9.68 -11.71 4.77
CA GLU A 146 10.34 -11.13 5.94
C GLU A 146 9.37 -10.87 7.09
N PHE A 147 8.16 -10.38 6.79
CA PHE A 147 7.11 -10.21 7.80
C PHE A 147 6.74 -11.55 8.43
N SER A 148 6.49 -12.58 7.61
CA SER A 148 6.17 -13.93 8.09
C SER A 148 7.29 -14.53 8.95
N GLN A 149 8.55 -14.29 8.61
CA GLN A 149 9.68 -14.70 9.42
C GLN A 149 9.75 -13.97 10.77
N ALA A 150 9.40 -12.68 10.78
CA ALA A 150 9.49 -11.84 11.98
C ALA A 150 8.39 -12.15 13.01
N VAL A 151 7.17 -12.47 12.57
CA VAL A 151 6.02 -12.68 13.47
C VAL A 151 5.61 -14.15 13.60
N GLY A 152 6.11 -15.02 12.74
CA GLY A 152 5.70 -16.42 12.60
C GLY A 152 4.60 -16.60 11.55
N GLN A 153 4.62 -17.74 10.83
CA GLN A 153 3.72 -18.02 9.71
C GLN A 153 2.24 -17.98 10.11
N ASP A 154 1.91 -18.56 11.26
CA ASP A 154 0.50 -18.62 11.73
C ASP A 154 -0.04 -17.23 12.03
N VAL A 155 0.76 -16.37 12.69
CA VAL A 155 0.38 -14.98 12.99
C VAL A 155 0.25 -14.18 11.70
N ALA A 156 1.17 -14.33 10.75
CA ALA A 156 1.10 -13.66 9.46
C ALA A 156 -0.19 -14.04 8.71
N THR A 157 -0.54 -15.33 8.69
CA THR A 157 -1.77 -15.83 8.07
C THR A 157 -3.02 -15.22 8.72
N VAL A 158 -3.11 -15.23 10.04
CA VAL A 158 -4.26 -14.66 10.79
C VAL A 158 -4.40 -13.17 10.53
N VAL A 159 -3.28 -12.42 10.51
CA VAL A 159 -3.28 -10.98 10.21
C VAL A 159 -3.78 -10.73 8.78
N THR A 160 -3.30 -11.48 7.80
CA THR A 160 -3.73 -11.33 6.40
C THR A 160 -5.22 -11.59 6.26
N LEU A 161 -5.72 -12.73 6.75
CA LEU A 161 -7.14 -13.07 6.71
C LEU A 161 -8.02 -12.05 7.44
N GLY A 162 -7.55 -11.54 8.58
CA GLY A 162 -8.27 -10.51 9.34
C GLY A 162 -8.36 -9.19 8.57
N LEU A 163 -7.29 -8.79 7.88
CA LEU A 163 -7.28 -7.57 7.06
C LEU A 163 -8.15 -7.74 5.80
N GLU A 164 -8.13 -8.90 5.15
CA GLU A 164 -8.99 -9.22 4.00
C GLU A 164 -10.48 -9.18 4.40
N ALA A 165 -10.83 -9.84 5.51
CA ALA A 165 -12.20 -9.85 6.01
C ALA A 165 -12.68 -8.43 6.36
N TYR A 166 -11.82 -7.63 6.98
CA TYR A 166 -12.14 -6.25 7.34
C TYR A 166 -12.28 -5.35 6.11
N ALA A 167 -11.39 -5.49 5.11
CA ALA A 167 -11.42 -4.70 3.88
C ALA A 167 -12.59 -5.09 2.96
N GLY A 168 -12.91 -6.39 2.84
CA GLY A 168 -14.00 -6.90 2.01
C GLY A 168 -15.40 -6.68 2.61
N GLY A 169 -15.52 -6.41 3.90
CA GLY A 169 -16.79 -6.20 4.59
C GLY A 169 -17.49 -4.85 4.32
N TYR A 170 -16.87 -3.97 3.53
CA TYR A 170 -17.43 -2.64 3.20
C TYR A 170 -18.08 -2.56 1.81
N GLU A 171 -18.24 -3.66 1.10
CA GLU A 171 -19.08 -3.74 -0.11
C GLU A 171 -20.53 -4.08 0.28
N GLY A 172 -21.16 -3.15 0.99
CA GLY A 172 -22.56 -3.23 1.39
C GLY A 172 -23.29 -1.92 1.16
#